data_f756dfcd1a6f1938efe2d3e93168f363
#
_entry.id   f756dfcd1a6f1938efe2d3e93168f363
#
_cell.length_a   1.000
_cell.length_b   1.000
_cell.length_c   1.000
_cell.angle_alpha   90.00
_cell.angle_beta   90.00
_cell.angle_gamma   90.00
#
_symmetry.space_group_name_H-M   'P 1'
#
loop_
_entity.id
_entity.type
_entity.pdbx_description
1 polymer ?
#
loop_
_entity_poly.entity_id
_entity_poly.type
_entity_poly.pdbx_seq_one_letter_code
_entity_poly.pdbx_strand_id
1 'polypeptide(L)'
;MNKTILITGAAKRIGKEMALSFFNKGWDIVIHYNGSKEEAEALADKMNSERSNSAMIAQANLDNADEVTKLVDKTLSKNSRIDALINNASTFYPTPIGTFSEESWNALM
;
A
#
# COMPACT_ATOMS: atom_id res chain seq x y z
N MET A 1 13.37 -11.87 -7.04
CA MET A 1 12.06 -11.34 -6.65
C MET A 1 12.24 -9.93 -6.10
N ASN A 2 11.43 -9.01 -6.58
CA ASN A 2 11.51 -7.63 -6.12
C ASN A 2 10.90 -7.48 -4.72
N LYS A 3 11.42 -6.54 -3.96
CA LYS A 3 10.79 -6.19 -2.69
C LYS A 3 9.43 -5.54 -2.93
N THR A 4 8.51 -5.77 -2.03
CA THR A 4 7.15 -5.25 -2.12
C THR A 4 6.88 -4.30 -0.97
N ILE A 5 6.32 -3.14 -1.28
CA ILE A 5 5.89 -2.17 -0.28
C ILE A 5 4.40 -1.89 -0.43
N LEU A 6 3.70 -1.87 0.69
CA LEU A 6 2.32 -1.42 0.77
C LEU A 6 2.31 0.01 1.29
N ILE A 7 1.71 0.92 0.53
CA ILE A 7 1.61 2.32 0.93
C ILE A 7 0.15 2.69 1.02
N THR A 8 -0.33 3.00 2.21
CA THR A 8 -1.71 3.43 2.39
C THR A 8 -1.88 4.86 1.92
N GLY A 9 -3.00 5.16 1.29
CA GLY A 9 -3.25 6.47 0.72
C GLY A 9 -2.28 6.86 -0.38
N ALA A 10 -1.82 5.88 -1.16
CA ALA A 10 -0.75 6.10 -2.13
C ALA A 10 -1.19 6.75 -3.44
N ALA A 11 -2.49 6.90 -3.66
CA ALA A 11 -2.99 7.40 -4.95
C ALA A 11 -2.75 8.89 -5.17
N LYS A 12 -2.54 9.65 -4.11
CA LYS A 12 -2.43 11.12 -4.18
C LYS A 12 -1.34 11.67 -3.27
N ARG A 13 -0.89 12.89 -3.60
CA ARG A 13 -0.03 13.72 -2.75
C ARG A 13 1.24 13.01 -2.31
N ILE A 14 1.55 13.10 -1.02
CA ILE A 14 2.78 12.53 -0.46
C ILE A 14 2.86 11.02 -0.67
N GLY A 15 1.74 10.32 -0.54
CA GLY A 15 1.70 8.87 -0.79
C GLY A 15 2.12 8.51 -2.21
N LYS A 16 1.64 9.28 -3.19
CA LYS A 16 2.03 9.10 -4.59
C LYS A 16 3.53 9.34 -4.79
N GLU A 17 4.06 10.39 -4.17
CA GLU A 17 5.49 10.70 -4.25
C GLU A 17 6.34 9.58 -3.67
N MET A 18 5.93 9.05 -2.53
CA MET A 18 6.62 7.92 -1.91
C MET A 18 6.56 6.67 -2.78
N ALA A 19 5.39 6.39 -3.36
CA ALA A 19 5.22 5.26 -4.25
C ALA A 19 6.17 5.35 -5.45
N LEU A 20 6.25 6.51 -6.07
CA LEU A 20 7.16 6.73 -7.20
C LEU A 20 8.62 6.57 -6.78
N SER A 21 8.97 7.06 -5.60
CA SER A 21 10.35 6.93 -5.10
C SER A 21 10.76 5.47 -4.93
N PHE A 22 9.91 4.65 -4.32
CA PHE A 22 10.21 3.22 -4.16
C PHE A 22 10.16 2.48 -5.49
N PHE A 23 9.24 2.85 -6.36
CA PHE A 23 9.17 2.27 -7.69
C PHE A 23 10.49 2.49 -8.45
N ASN A 24 11.03 3.70 -8.38
CA ASN A 24 12.28 4.03 -9.05
C ASN A 24 13.48 3.28 -8.47
N LYS A 25 13.35 2.78 -7.24
CA LYS A 25 14.39 1.96 -6.61
C LYS A 25 14.21 0.46 -6.90
N GLY A 26 13.26 0.12 -7.73
CA GLY A 26 13.04 -1.27 -8.14
C GLY A 26 12.03 -2.05 -7.29
N TRP A 27 11.33 -1.39 -6.39
CA TRP A 27 10.32 -2.04 -5.57
C TRP A 27 9.03 -2.24 -6.35
N ASP A 28 8.32 -3.31 -6.01
CA ASP A 28 6.93 -3.48 -6.42
C ASP A 28 6.03 -2.75 -5.42
N ILE A 29 4.98 -2.11 -5.93
CA ILE A 29 4.15 -1.21 -5.14
C ILE A 29 2.73 -1.74 -5.04
N VAL A 30 2.19 -1.81 -3.83
CA VAL A 30 0.76 -1.99 -3.63
C VAL A 30 0.19 -0.63 -3.26
N ILE A 31 -0.64 -0.10 -4.13
CA ILE A 31 -1.23 1.22 -4.02
C ILE A 31 -2.58 1.07 -3.33
N HIS A 32 -2.61 1.37 -2.03
CA HIS A 32 -3.88 1.38 -1.31
C HIS A 32 -4.60 2.70 -1.55
N TYR A 33 -5.92 2.61 -1.70
CA TYR A 33 -6.80 3.78 -1.77
C TYR A 33 -8.13 3.46 -1.09
N ASN A 34 -8.87 4.50 -0.71
CA ASN A 34 -10.24 4.31 -0.24
C ASN A 34 -11.23 4.81 -1.30
N GLY A 35 -11.18 6.09 -1.65
CA GLY A 35 -12.10 6.68 -2.62
C GLY A 35 -11.46 7.18 -3.91
N SER A 36 -10.15 7.07 -4.06
CA SER A 36 -9.42 7.66 -5.19
C SER A 36 -9.07 6.62 -6.26
N LYS A 37 -10.07 5.86 -6.71
CA LYS A 37 -9.85 4.75 -7.63
C LYS A 37 -9.19 5.18 -8.94
N GLU A 38 -9.67 6.26 -9.54
CA GLU A 38 -9.13 6.71 -10.83
C GLU A 38 -7.66 7.08 -10.73
N GLU A 39 -7.29 7.78 -9.67
CA GLU A 39 -5.90 8.16 -9.44
C GLU A 39 -5.04 6.95 -9.16
N ALA A 40 -5.56 5.98 -8.42
CA ALA A 40 -4.84 4.73 -8.14
C ALA A 40 -4.61 3.94 -9.42
N GLU A 41 -5.62 3.81 -10.26
CA GLU A 41 -5.52 3.12 -11.55
C GLU A 41 -4.51 3.80 -12.46
N ALA A 42 -4.56 5.13 -12.54
CA ALA A 42 -3.64 5.89 -13.39
C ALA A 42 -2.19 5.70 -12.94
N LEU A 43 -1.95 5.72 -11.64
CA LEU A 43 -0.61 5.52 -11.11
C LEU A 43 -0.11 4.10 -11.37
N ALA A 44 -0.95 3.10 -11.15
CA ALA A 44 -0.59 1.71 -11.41
C ALA A 44 -0.32 1.47 -12.89
N ASP A 45 -1.15 2.02 -13.76
CA ASP A 45 -0.98 1.89 -15.22
C ASP A 45 0.35 2.49 -15.67
N LYS A 46 0.69 3.65 -15.13
CA LYS A 46 1.97 4.29 -15.42
C LYS A 46 3.14 3.40 -15.00
N MET A 47 3.10 2.87 -13.79
CA MET A 47 4.17 2.00 -13.29
C MET A 47 4.27 0.72 -14.09
N ASN A 48 3.14 0.10 -14.41
CA ASN A 48 3.12 -1.16 -15.15
C ASN A 48 3.52 -0.98 -16.61
N SER A 49 3.36 0.22 -17.17
CA SER A 49 3.85 0.50 -18.51
C SER A 49 5.37 0.60 -18.57
N GLU A 50 6.00 0.98 -17.47
CA GLU A 50 7.46 1.08 -17.39
C GLU A 50 8.08 -0.25 -16.96
N ARG A 51 7.41 -0.99 -16.08
CA ARG A 51 7.88 -2.30 -15.61
C ARG A 51 6.66 -3.18 -15.32
N SER A 52 6.45 -4.19 -16.13
CA SER A 52 5.27 -5.06 -16.03
C SER A 52 5.13 -5.69 -14.65
N ASN A 53 3.90 -5.75 -14.16
CA ASN A 53 3.56 -6.34 -12.87
C ASN A 53 4.25 -5.69 -11.67
N SER A 54 4.62 -4.42 -11.80
CA SER A 54 5.31 -3.70 -10.72
C SER A 54 4.35 -3.03 -9.74
N ALA A 55 3.09 -2.87 -10.10
CA ALA A 55 2.13 -2.18 -9.24
C ALA A 55 0.77 -2.84 -9.30
N MET A 56 0.10 -2.85 -8.17
CA MET A 56 -1.31 -3.21 -8.13
C MET A 56 -2.04 -2.25 -7.21
N ILE A 57 -3.36 -2.13 -7.41
CA ILE A 57 -4.19 -1.28 -6.58
C ILE A 57 -5.00 -2.15 -5.62
N ALA A 58 -5.31 -1.61 -4.45
CA ALA A 58 -6.13 -2.29 -3.47
C ALA A 58 -7.00 -1.28 -2.74
N GLN A 59 -8.30 -1.49 -2.80
CA GLN A 59 -9.26 -0.63 -2.10
C GLN A 59 -9.52 -1.21 -0.70
N ALA A 60 -9.49 -0.36 0.30
CA ALA A 60 -9.87 -0.76 1.65
C ALA A 60 -10.23 0.47 2.47
N ASN A 61 -11.27 0.34 3.28
CA ASN A 61 -11.57 1.30 4.33
C ASN A 61 -10.79 0.85 5.57
N LEU A 62 -9.79 1.62 5.95
CA LEU A 62 -8.92 1.25 7.07
C LEU A 62 -9.61 1.32 8.43
N ASP A 63 -10.82 1.86 8.49
CA ASP A 63 -11.64 1.81 9.70
C ASP A 63 -12.31 0.45 9.90
N ASN A 64 -12.29 -0.39 8.89
CA ASN A 64 -12.94 -1.70 8.92
C ASN A 64 -11.88 -2.80 8.98
N ALA A 65 -11.86 -3.54 10.09
CA ALA A 65 -10.84 -4.56 10.31
C ALA A 65 -10.87 -5.68 9.25
N ASP A 66 -12.06 -6.06 8.78
CA ASP A 66 -12.17 -7.09 7.75
C ASP A 66 -11.55 -6.63 6.43
N GLU A 67 -11.74 -5.35 6.09
CA GLU A 67 -11.14 -4.80 4.87
C GLU A 67 -9.63 -4.68 4.99
N VAL A 68 -9.12 -4.37 6.18
CA VAL A 68 -7.67 -4.34 6.42
C VAL A 68 -7.09 -5.75 6.22
N THR A 69 -7.75 -6.77 6.75
CA THR A 69 -7.31 -8.15 6.57
C THR A 69 -7.28 -8.53 5.08
N LYS A 70 -8.31 -8.17 4.33
CA LYS A 70 -8.36 -8.43 2.88
C LYS A 70 -7.27 -7.68 2.15
N LEU A 71 -6.95 -6.47 2.58
CA LEU A 71 -5.85 -5.68 1.99
C LEU A 71 -4.51 -6.40 2.18
N VAL A 72 -4.26 -6.89 3.37
CA VAL A 72 -3.05 -7.65 3.67
C VAL A 72 -2.97 -8.91 2.82
N ASP A 73 -4.06 -9.68 2.75
CA ASP A 73 -4.12 -10.90 1.97
C ASP A 73 -3.85 -10.63 0.49
N LYS A 74 -4.46 -9.58 -0.05
CA LYS A 74 -4.25 -9.21 -1.44
C LYS A 74 -2.81 -8.79 -1.69
N THR A 75 -2.22 -8.06 -0.75
CA THR A 75 -0.82 -7.65 -0.86
C THR A 75 0.12 -8.85 -0.86
N LEU A 76 -0.13 -9.79 0.04
CA LEU A 76 0.67 -11.01 0.13
C LEU A 76 0.52 -11.90 -1.11
N SER A 77 -0.63 -11.86 -1.77
CA SER A 77 -0.86 -12.64 -2.98
C SER A 77 0.03 -12.21 -4.14
N LYS A 78 0.54 -10.98 -4.11
CA LYS A 78 1.40 -10.47 -5.17
C LYS A 78 2.78 -11.14 -5.17
N ASN A 79 3.47 -11.11 -4.04
CA ASN A 79 4.84 -11.63 -3.93
C ASN A 79 5.04 -12.54 -2.71
N SER A 80 3.98 -12.96 -2.08
CA SER A 80 4.00 -13.80 -0.88
C SER A 80 4.68 -13.15 0.31
N ARG A 81 4.99 -11.85 0.24
CA ARG A 81 5.61 -11.14 1.35
C ARG A 81 5.40 -9.64 1.22
N ILE A 82 5.51 -8.96 2.34
CA ILE A 82 5.51 -7.51 2.41
C ILE A 82 6.83 -7.11 3.07
N ASP A 83 7.67 -6.40 2.36
CA ASP A 83 8.99 -5.99 2.86
C ASP A 83 8.92 -4.69 3.66
N ALA A 84 7.95 -3.84 3.37
CA ALA A 84 7.78 -2.58 4.07
C ALA A 84 6.33 -2.11 3.99
N LEU A 85 5.93 -1.32 4.98
CA LEU A 85 4.64 -0.66 5.03
C LEU A 85 4.84 0.81 5.33
N ILE A 86 4.21 1.66 4.53
CA ILE A 86 4.11 3.08 4.87
C ILE A 86 2.65 3.40 5.11
N ASN A 87 2.33 3.78 6.33
CA ASN A 87 0.98 4.18 6.70
C ASN A 87 0.84 5.70 6.51
N ASN A 88 0.38 6.08 5.33
CA ASN A 88 0.24 7.47 4.92
C ASN A 88 -1.23 7.90 4.80
N ALA A 89 -2.18 7.02 5.09
CA ALA A 89 -3.59 7.36 4.97
C ALA A 89 -3.93 8.50 5.93
N SER A 90 -4.79 9.42 5.47
CA SER A 90 -5.18 10.58 6.25
C SER A 90 -6.13 10.27 7.40
N THR A 91 -6.63 9.05 7.47
CA THR A 91 -7.43 8.62 8.61
C THR A 91 -6.55 8.63 9.85
N PHE A 92 -6.90 9.49 10.78
CA PHE A 92 -6.10 9.67 11.95
C PHE A 92 -6.48 8.69 13.05
N TYR A 93 -5.54 7.87 13.45
CA TYR A 93 -5.64 7.07 14.66
C TYR A 93 -4.58 7.55 15.63
N PRO A 94 -4.96 7.86 16.87
CA PRO A 94 -3.98 8.29 17.86
C PRO A 94 -3.20 7.11 18.43
N THR A 95 -2.78 6.20 17.60
CA THR A 95 -1.97 5.07 18.03
C THR A 95 -0.52 5.39 17.73
N PRO A 96 0.30 5.64 18.76
CA PRO A 96 1.72 5.89 18.53
C PRO A 96 2.37 4.69 17.85
N ILE A 97 3.20 4.95 16.88
CA ILE A 97 3.89 3.89 16.13
C ILE A 97 4.66 2.98 17.07
N GLY A 98 5.28 3.54 18.10
CA GLY A 98 6.06 2.76 19.05
C GLY A 98 5.27 1.80 19.91
N THR A 99 3.94 1.84 19.87
CA THR A 99 3.07 0.94 20.62
C THR A 99 2.50 -0.18 19.78
N PHE A 100 2.86 -0.27 18.51
CA PHE A 100 2.41 -1.39 17.69
C PHE A 100 2.96 -2.68 18.26
N SER A 101 2.05 -3.54 18.71
CA SER A 101 2.38 -4.92 19.00
C SER A 101 2.50 -5.66 17.67
N GLU A 102 3.05 -6.85 17.71
CA GLU A 102 3.08 -7.71 16.54
C GLU A 102 1.67 -7.96 15.99
N GLU A 103 0.70 -8.11 16.88
CA GLU A 103 -0.70 -8.29 16.49
C GLU A 103 -1.26 -7.06 15.79
N SER A 104 -0.97 -5.86 16.29
CA SER A 104 -1.40 -4.63 15.66
C SER A 104 -0.74 -4.44 14.30
N TRP A 105 0.53 -4.80 14.20
CA TRP A 105 1.26 -4.78 12.95
C TRP A 105 0.60 -5.71 11.94
N ASN A 106 0.29 -6.94 12.35
CA ASN A 106 -0.36 -7.90 11.48
C ASN A 106 -1.76 -7.44 11.08
N ALA A 107 -2.48 -6.76 11.94
CA ALA A 107 -3.80 -6.23 11.64
C ALA A 107 -3.75 -5.06 10.65
N LEU A 108 -2.68 -4.29 10.66
CA LEU A 108 -2.51 -3.16 9.74
C LEU A 108 -1.84 -3.56 8.44
N MET A 109 -1.12 -4.62 8.48
CA MET A 109 -0.44 -5.16 7.33
C MET A 109 -1.38 -6.07 6.58
#